data_4880013c1d973328e43908d00a7dd71c
#
_entry.id   4880013c1d973328e43908d00a7dd71c
#
_cell.length_a   1.000
_cell.length_b   1.000
_cell.length_c   1.000
_cell.angle_alpha   90.00
_cell.angle_beta   90.00
_cell.angle_gamma   90.00
#
_symmetry.space_group_name_H-M   'P 1'
#
loop_
_entity.id
_entity.type
_entity.pdbx_description
1 polymer ?
#
loop_
_entity_poly.entity_id
_entity_poly.type
_entity_poly.pdbx_seq_one_letter_code
_entity_poly.pdbx_strand_id
1 'polypeptide(L)'
;MTSFEFLFGLFGLLLGFILIEVLGGLMRTLRARLPSGPGVKAEVHVGWLTPLLGAFTMLNVLVWWGNVWGMQDVLPIGYDTMTLGLILCSFYYFAASMIFPDNPRAWPDVDDWFWLHRRQVLGCILAANSPLFLWGFVQGGTSNELIVHSVVVALTISLLLLATFANKISIVTASLAILIAIHLSFIPLDYLHRQGIW
;
A
#
# COMPACT_ATOMS: atom_id res chain seq x y z
N MET A 1 17.24 -17.20 -17.07
CA MET A 1 16.01 -16.62 -16.51
C MET A 1 15.14 -17.77 -16.07
N THR A 2 14.85 -17.87 -14.80
CA THR A 2 13.97 -18.91 -14.25
C THR A 2 12.51 -18.53 -14.54
N SER A 3 11.58 -19.50 -14.50
CA SER A 3 10.14 -19.21 -14.67
C SER A 3 9.64 -18.26 -13.60
N PHE A 4 10.21 -18.30 -12.38
CA PHE A 4 9.92 -17.36 -11.31
C PHE A 4 10.37 -15.93 -11.66
N GLU A 5 11.60 -15.74 -12.15
CA GLU A 5 12.12 -14.42 -12.55
C GLU A 5 11.27 -13.78 -13.64
N PHE A 6 10.79 -14.58 -14.60
CA PHE A 6 9.88 -14.09 -15.63
C PHE A 6 8.55 -13.60 -15.04
N LEU A 7 7.92 -14.43 -14.20
CA LEU A 7 6.67 -14.09 -13.52
C LEU A 7 6.81 -12.86 -12.63
N PHE A 8 7.89 -12.84 -11.83
CA PHE A 8 8.20 -11.73 -10.95
C PHE A 8 8.43 -10.42 -11.73
N GLY A 9 9.11 -10.48 -12.87
CA GLY A 9 9.29 -9.34 -13.77
C GLY A 9 7.95 -8.82 -14.34
N LEU A 10 7.04 -9.72 -14.72
CA LEU A 10 5.70 -9.35 -15.20
C LEU A 10 4.90 -8.62 -14.11
N PHE A 11 4.87 -9.16 -12.90
CA PHE A 11 4.18 -8.51 -11.79
C PHE A 11 4.87 -7.23 -11.34
N GLY A 12 6.22 -7.17 -11.40
CA GLY A 12 6.98 -5.94 -11.17
C GLY A 12 6.57 -4.81 -12.11
N LEU A 13 6.32 -5.12 -13.39
CA LEU A 13 5.79 -4.15 -14.35
C LEU A 13 4.39 -3.66 -13.96
N LEU A 14 3.49 -4.57 -13.58
CA LEU A 14 2.13 -4.21 -13.13
C LEU A 14 2.17 -3.34 -11.86
N LEU A 15 3.02 -3.69 -10.90
CA LEU A 15 3.23 -2.88 -9.69
C LEU A 15 3.85 -1.51 -10.03
N GLY A 16 4.70 -1.43 -11.05
CA GLY A 16 5.23 -0.18 -11.58
C GLY A 16 4.13 0.77 -12.06
N PHE A 17 3.12 0.27 -12.76
CA PHE A 17 1.94 1.07 -13.16
C PHE A 17 1.16 1.59 -11.94
N ILE A 18 1.04 0.80 -10.89
CA ILE A 18 0.39 1.22 -9.64
C ILE A 18 1.14 2.39 -9.00
N LEU A 19 2.47 2.29 -8.90
CA LEU A 19 3.31 3.37 -8.38
C LEU A 19 3.22 4.65 -9.24
N ILE A 20 3.21 4.51 -10.56
CA ILE A 20 3.05 5.64 -11.50
C ILE A 20 1.70 6.31 -11.28
N GLU A 21 0.62 5.55 -11.07
CA GLU A 21 -0.71 6.12 -10.82
C GLU A 21 -0.74 6.92 -9.52
N VAL A 22 -0.21 6.38 -8.43
CA VAL A 22 -0.13 7.09 -7.13
C VAL A 22 0.73 8.35 -7.25
N LEU A 23 1.93 8.26 -7.83
CA LEU A 23 2.84 9.40 -8.01
C LEU A 23 2.25 10.45 -8.96
N GLY A 24 1.62 10.02 -10.04
CA GLY A 24 0.93 10.90 -10.99
C GLY A 24 -0.21 11.66 -10.34
N GLY A 25 -1.04 10.97 -9.53
CA GLY A 25 -2.11 11.57 -8.74
C GLY A 25 -1.60 12.58 -7.72
N LEU A 26 -0.55 12.22 -6.97
CA LEU A 26 0.11 13.13 -6.04
C LEU A 26 0.61 14.39 -6.76
N MET A 27 1.28 14.22 -7.91
CA MET A 27 1.82 15.33 -8.69
C MET A 27 0.71 16.24 -9.23
N ARG A 28 -0.40 15.67 -9.74
CA ARG A 28 -1.58 16.45 -10.19
C ARG A 28 -2.14 17.28 -9.03
N THR A 29 -2.26 16.68 -7.85
CA THR A 29 -2.80 17.32 -6.64
C THR A 29 -1.88 18.42 -6.13
N LEU A 30 -0.56 18.19 -6.07
CA LEU A 30 0.40 19.22 -5.66
C LEU A 30 0.45 20.39 -6.65
N ARG A 31 0.36 20.13 -7.96
CA ARG A 31 0.30 21.21 -8.97
C ARG A 31 -0.99 22.03 -8.84
N ALA A 32 -2.11 21.42 -8.49
CA ALA A 32 -3.37 22.14 -8.27
C ALA A 32 -3.31 23.09 -7.08
N ARG A 33 -2.43 22.83 -6.09
CA ARG A 33 -2.15 23.73 -4.97
C ARG A 33 -1.38 24.98 -5.38
N LEU A 34 -0.63 24.93 -6.49
CA LEU A 34 0.14 26.07 -6.95
C LEU A 34 -0.77 27.10 -7.64
N PRO A 35 -0.57 28.42 -7.39
CA PRO A 35 -1.32 29.46 -8.09
C PRO A 35 -1.15 29.34 -9.61
N SER A 36 -2.23 29.50 -10.34
CA SER A 36 -2.21 29.42 -11.81
C SER A 36 -1.58 30.65 -12.48
N GLY A 37 -1.17 31.68 -11.72
CA GLY A 37 -0.52 32.89 -12.22
C GLY A 37 -0.22 33.91 -11.13
N PRO A 38 0.51 35.00 -11.46
CA PRO A 38 0.82 36.07 -10.51
C PRO A 38 -0.48 36.72 -9.96
N GLY A 39 -0.64 36.75 -8.63
CA GLY A 39 -1.79 37.36 -7.96
C GLY A 39 -3.02 36.46 -7.82
N VAL A 40 -3.00 35.24 -8.37
CA VAL A 40 -4.09 34.27 -8.19
C VAL A 40 -3.82 33.45 -6.92
N LYS A 41 -4.80 33.39 -6.00
CA LYS A 41 -4.70 32.53 -4.81
C LYS A 41 -4.84 31.06 -5.20
N ALA A 42 -4.16 30.17 -4.47
CA ALA A 42 -4.39 28.75 -4.59
C ALA A 42 -5.86 28.42 -4.28
N GLU A 43 -6.54 27.75 -5.20
CA GLU A 43 -7.97 27.44 -5.09
C GLU A 43 -8.23 26.11 -4.37
N VAL A 44 -7.20 25.26 -4.22
CA VAL A 44 -7.31 23.89 -3.70
C VAL A 44 -6.56 23.77 -2.39
N HIS A 45 -7.28 23.38 -1.35
CA HIS A 45 -6.66 22.95 -0.09
C HIS A 45 -6.27 21.47 -0.21
N VAL A 46 -5.01 21.17 0.05
CA VAL A 46 -4.48 19.79 0.08
C VAL A 46 -4.13 19.48 1.52
N GLY A 47 -4.98 18.73 2.18
CA GLY A 47 -4.72 18.19 3.51
C GLY A 47 -3.66 17.08 3.51
N TRP A 48 -3.42 16.49 4.66
CA TRP A 48 -2.40 15.45 4.84
C TRP A 48 -2.90 14.02 4.63
N LEU A 49 -4.23 13.78 4.70
CA LEU A 49 -4.81 12.44 4.67
C LEU A 49 -4.57 11.73 3.33
N THR A 50 -4.85 12.43 2.24
CA THR A 50 -4.70 11.86 0.88
C THR A 50 -3.24 11.58 0.53
N PRO A 51 -2.27 12.50 0.74
CA PRO A 51 -0.84 12.18 0.56
C PRO A 51 -0.34 11.05 1.47
N LEU A 52 -0.81 11.00 2.71
CA LEU A 52 -0.43 9.95 3.66
C LEU A 52 -0.92 8.57 3.21
N LEU A 53 -2.16 8.49 2.71
CA LEU A 53 -2.70 7.27 2.12
C LEU A 53 -1.91 6.83 0.88
N GLY A 54 -1.51 7.78 0.03
CA GLY A 54 -0.65 7.50 -1.12
C GLY A 54 0.72 6.94 -0.71
N ALA A 55 1.37 7.57 0.28
CA ALA A 55 2.65 7.11 0.82
C ALA A 55 2.53 5.72 1.44
N PHE A 56 1.48 5.47 2.24
CA PHE A 56 1.19 4.14 2.78
C PHE A 56 1.02 3.10 1.68
N THR A 57 0.24 3.40 0.64
CA THR A 57 0.00 2.47 -0.46
C THR A 57 1.30 2.11 -1.20
N MET A 58 2.16 3.09 -1.49
CA MET A 58 3.46 2.83 -2.14
C MET A 58 4.36 1.93 -1.30
N LEU A 59 4.46 2.18 0.01
CA LEU A 59 5.24 1.34 0.92
C LEU A 59 4.65 -0.06 1.06
N ASN A 60 3.33 -0.17 1.12
CA ASN A 60 2.65 -1.45 1.19
C ASN A 60 2.89 -2.30 -0.07
N VAL A 61 2.83 -1.70 -1.26
CA VAL A 61 3.17 -2.36 -2.54
C VAL A 61 4.62 -2.85 -2.53
N LEU A 62 5.56 -2.03 -2.04
CA LEU A 62 6.98 -2.40 -1.96
C LEU A 62 7.20 -3.59 -1.03
N VAL A 63 6.60 -3.56 0.16
CA VAL A 63 6.69 -4.66 1.15
C VAL A 63 6.02 -5.92 0.60
N TRP A 64 4.85 -5.78 -0.05
CA TRP A 64 4.16 -6.90 -0.70
C TRP A 64 5.06 -7.57 -1.74
N TRP A 65 5.71 -6.79 -2.61
CA TRP A 65 6.64 -7.30 -3.61
C TRP A 65 7.83 -8.02 -3.00
N GLY A 66 8.45 -7.44 -1.94
CA GLY A 66 9.53 -8.09 -1.20
C GLY A 66 9.13 -9.43 -0.58
N ASN A 67 7.91 -9.53 -0.03
CA ASN A 67 7.38 -10.79 0.50
C ASN A 67 7.21 -11.86 -0.59
N VAL A 68 6.70 -11.48 -1.77
CA VAL A 68 6.57 -12.40 -2.92
C VAL A 68 7.94 -12.90 -3.39
N TRP A 69 8.96 -12.02 -3.40
CA TRP A 69 10.34 -12.43 -3.68
C TRP A 69 10.84 -13.47 -2.68
N GLY A 70 10.57 -13.28 -1.39
CA GLY A 70 10.92 -14.23 -0.34
C GLY A 70 10.28 -15.62 -0.48
N MET A 71 9.22 -15.75 -1.32
CA MET A 71 8.53 -17.01 -1.59
C MET A 71 9.04 -17.75 -2.83
N GLN A 72 10.14 -17.31 -3.46
CA GLN A 72 10.63 -17.83 -4.75
C GLN A 72 10.85 -19.34 -4.78
N ASP A 73 11.25 -19.94 -3.67
CA ASP A 73 11.60 -21.37 -3.58
C ASP A 73 10.37 -22.27 -3.28
N VAL A 74 9.25 -21.67 -2.86
CA VAL A 74 8.06 -22.40 -2.40
C VAL A 74 6.81 -22.09 -3.21
N LEU A 75 6.81 -21.00 -3.97
CA LEU A 75 5.65 -20.60 -4.78
C LEU A 75 5.60 -21.41 -6.07
N PRO A 76 4.59 -22.28 -6.27
CA PRO A 76 4.44 -23.03 -7.51
C PRO A 76 4.13 -22.08 -8.66
N ILE A 77 4.77 -22.29 -9.80
CA ILE A 77 4.53 -21.48 -10.99
C ILE A 77 3.54 -22.19 -11.88
N GLY A 78 2.30 -21.70 -11.87
CA GLY A 78 1.19 -22.25 -12.64
C GLY A 78 0.20 -21.15 -13.03
N TYR A 79 -0.82 -21.52 -13.81
CA TYR A 79 -1.88 -20.60 -14.20
C TYR A 79 -2.68 -20.06 -13.00
N ASP A 80 -2.82 -20.85 -11.94
CA ASP A 80 -3.43 -20.48 -10.67
C ASP A 80 -2.68 -19.34 -9.98
N THR A 81 -1.38 -19.48 -9.84
CA THR A 81 -0.50 -18.43 -9.25
C THR A 81 -0.49 -17.17 -10.11
N MET A 82 -0.44 -17.32 -11.45
CA MET A 82 -0.51 -16.19 -12.37
C MET A 82 -1.85 -15.46 -12.26
N THR A 83 -2.94 -16.18 -12.23
CA THR A 83 -4.29 -15.62 -12.10
C THR A 83 -4.47 -14.92 -10.76
N LEU A 84 -4.04 -15.55 -9.67
CA LEU A 84 -4.09 -14.94 -8.33
C LEU A 84 -3.26 -13.65 -8.30
N GLY A 85 -2.02 -13.68 -8.79
CA GLY A 85 -1.17 -12.50 -8.85
C GLY A 85 -1.79 -11.35 -9.65
N LEU A 86 -2.41 -11.64 -10.80
CA LEU A 86 -3.13 -10.64 -11.58
C LEU A 86 -4.32 -10.04 -10.82
N ILE A 87 -5.10 -10.86 -10.12
CA ILE A 87 -6.21 -10.40 -9.29
C ILE A 87 -5.70 -9.46 -8.17
N LEU A 88 -4.63 -9.85 -7.48
CA LEU A 88 -4.05 -9.05 -6.40
C LEU A 88 -3.47 -7.72 -6.91
N CYS A 89 -2.75 -7.72 -8.03
CA CYS A 89 -2.30 -6.50 -8.69
C CYS A 89 -3.47 -5.62 -9.12
N SER A 90 -4.59 -6.20 -9.56
CA SER A 90 -5.80 -5.46 -9.91
C SER A 90 -6.41 -4.74 -8.72
N PHE A 91 -6.47 -5.38 -7.53
CA PHE A 91 -6.91 -4.71 -6.31
C PHE A 91 -6.01 -3.53 -5.95
N TYR A 92 -4.68 -3.68 -6.07
CA TYR A 92 -3.76 -2.56 -5.85
C TYR A 92 -3.95 -1.43 -6.87
N TYR A 93 -4.19 -1.77 -8.13
CA TYR A 93 -4.44 -0.77 -9.16
C TYR A 93 -5.74 0.00 -8.90
N PHE A 94 -6.83 -0.70 -8.54
CA PHE A 94 -8.08 -0.05 -8.14
C PHE A 94 -7.88 0.85 -6.91
N ALA A 95 -7.13 0.39 -5.90
CA ALA A 95 -6.80 1.23 -4.76
C ALA A 95 -6.06 2.50 -5.22
N ALA A 96 -5.00 2.36 -6.00
CA ALA A 96 -4.16 3.46 -6.49
C ALA A 96 -4.97 4.51 -7.27
N SER A 97 -5.85 4.07 -8.17
CA SER A 97 -6.68 4.94 -9.01
C SER A 97 -7.71 5.77 -8.22
N MET A 98 -8.06 5.32 -6.99
CA MET A 98 -9.04 6.01 -6.15
C MET A 98 -8.41 6.90 -5.07
N ILE A 99 -7.07 6.90 -4.89
CA ILE A 99 -6.41 7.69 -3.86
C ILE A 99 -6.54 9.18 -4.14
N PHE A 100 -6.28 9.58 -5.38
CA PHE A 100 -6.30 10.98 -5.79
C PHE A 100 -7.41 11.24 -6.80
N PRO A 101 -8.09 12.40 -6.75
CA PRO A 101 -9.07 12.77 -7.76
C PRO A 101 -8.39 13.03 -9.12
N ASP A 102 -9.06 12.65 -10.21
CA ASP A 102 -8.60 12.95 -11.57
C ASP A 102 -8.49 14.45 -11.83
N ASN A 103 -9.44 15.21 -11.33
CA ASN A 103 -9.44 16.66 -11.36
C ASN A 103 -9.45 17.24 -9.93
N PRO A 104 -8.25 17.48 -9.34
CA PRO A 104 -8.16 18.05 -8.00
C PRO A 104 -8.81 19.44 -7.86
N ARG A 105 -8.87 20.23 -8.95
CA ARG A 105 -9.49 21.56 -8.94
C ARG A 105 -11.01 21.53 -8.80
N ALA A 106 -11.65 20.40 -9.01
CA ALA A 106 -13.08 20.22 -8.74
C ALA A 106 -13.39 20.07 -7.24
N TRP A 107 -12.35 19.92 -6.40
CA TRP A 107 -12.47 19.69 -4.96
C TRP A 107 -11.83 20.85 -4.19
N PRO A 108 -12.61 21.68 -3.48
CA PRO A 108 -12.05 22.75 -2.64
C PRO A 108 -11.10 22.23 -1.56
N ASP A 109 -11.40 21.04 -1.02
CA ASP A 109 -10.55 20.28 -0.12
C ASP A 109 -10.38 18.85 -0.63
N VAL A 110 -9.12 18.42 -0.85
CA VAL A 110 -8.80 17.05 -1.31
C VAL A 110 -9.03 16.02 -0.22
N ASP A 111 -9.04 16.42 1.05
CA ASP A 111 -9.38 15.49 2.14
C ASP A 111 -10.86 15.08 2.11
N ASP A 112 -11.76 15.85 1.49
CA ASP A 112 -13.17 15.42 1.25
C ASP A 112 -13.21 14.21 0.29
N TRP A 113 -12.33 14.19 -0.73
CA TRP A 113 -12.15 13.02 -1.60
C TRP A 113 -11.69 11.80 -0.82
N PHE A 114 -10.72 11.97 0.09
CA PHE A 114 -10.25 10.89 0.97
C PHE A 114 -11.40 10.28 1.78
N TRP A 115 -12.23 11.13 2.43
CA TRP A 115 -13.34 10.65 3.25
C TRP A 115 -14.36 9.83 2.46
N LEU A 116 -14.57 10.17 1.19
CA LEU A 116 -15.50 9.48 0.30
C LEU A 116 -14.96 8.11 -0.16
N HIS A 117 -13.65 8.01 -0.49
CA HIS A 117 -13.07 6.84 -1.16
C HIS A 117 -12.21 5.93 -0.25
N ARG A 118 -11.87 6.38 0.97
CA ARG A 118 -10.95 5.64 1.86
C ARG A 118 -11.36 4.18 2.10
N ARG A 119 -12.66 3.88 2.18
CA ARG A 119 -13.17 2.54 2.44
C ARG A 119 -12.88 1.59 1.27
N GLN A 120 -13.04 2.08 0.05
CA GLN A 120 -12.74 1.32 -1.15
C GLN A 120 -11.23 1.07 -1.26
N VAL A 121 -10.43 2.13 -1.09
CA VAL A 121 -8.95 2.05 -1.16
C VAL A 121 -8.41 1.07 -0.12
N LEU A 122 -8.73 1.26 1.15
CA LEU A 122 -8.24 0.40 2.24
C LEU A 122 -8.80 -1.02 2.16
N GLY A 123 -10.04 -1.18 1.69
CA GLY A 123 -10.66 -2.49 1.42
C GLY A 123 -9.93 -3.25 0.33
N CYS A 124 -9.57 -2.60 -0.77
CA CYS A 124 -8.78 -3.21 -1.85
C CYS A 124 -7.37 -3.58 -1.36
N ILE A 125 -6.71 -2.73 -0.56
CA ILE A 125 -5.40 -3.03 0.03
C ILE A 125 -5.49 -4.23 0.97
N LEU A 126 -6.52 -4.30 1.82
CA LEU A 126 -6.74 -5.45 2.70
C LEU A 126 -6.97 -6.74 1.91
N ALA A 127 -7.77 -6.69 0.85
CA ALA A 127 -8.01 -7.83 -0.04
C ALA A 127 -6.71 -8.29 -0.71
N ALA A 128 -5.88 -7.36 -1.21
CA ALA A 128 -4.61 -7.68 -1.85
C ALA A 128 -3.59 -8.31 -0.88
N ASN A 129 -3.62 -7.95 0.40
CA ASN A 129 -2.72 -8.50 1.42
C ASN A 129 -3.23 -9.79 2.06
N SER A 130 -4.52 -10.13 1.92
CA SER A 130 -5.12 -11.27 2.61
C SER A 130 -4.41 -12.61 2.36
N PRO A 131 -3.92 -12.95 1.15
CA PRO A 131 -3.19 -14.20 0.94
C PRO A 131 -1.84 -14.24 1.68
N LEU A 132 -1.14 -13.11 1.77
CA LEU A 132 0.12 -13.02 2.52
C LEU A 132 -0.10 -13.19 4.03
N PHE A 133 -1.17 -12.63 4.56
CA PHE A 133 -1.53 -12.80 5.96
C PHE A 133 -1.82 -14.28 6.28
N LEU A 134 -2.53 -14.97 5.39
CA LEU A 134 -2.83 -16.40 5.54
C LEU A 134 -1.59 -17.27 5.34
N TRP A 135 -0.74 -16.92 4.39
CA TRP A 135 0.46 -17.68 4.06
C TRP A 135 1.41 -17.86 5.24
N GLY A 136 1.63 -16.82 6.03
CA GLY A 136 2.48 -16.90 7.21
C GLY A 136 2.02 -17.95 8.25
N PHE A 137 0.71 -18.21 8.32
CA PHE A 137 0.18 -19.28 9.17
C PHE A 137 0.35 -20.67 8.56
N VAL A 138 0.33 -20.79 7.22
CA VAL A 138 0.48 -22.06 6.51
C VAL A 138 1.92 -22.54 6.52
N GLN A 139 2.90 -21.64 6.42
CA GLN A 139 4.32 -21.97 6.42
C GLN A 139 4.77 -22.68 7.71
N GLY A 140 4.04 -22.50 8.78
CA GLY A 140 4.47 -22.98 10.09
C GLY A 140 5.67 -22.16 10.60
N GLY A 141 6.32 -22.66 11.58
CA GLY A 141 7.47 -22.02 12.22
C GLY A 141 7.54 -22.39 13.69
N THR A 142 8.51 -21.86 14.39
CA THR A 142 8.57 -21.94 15.84
C THR A 142 7.36 -21.22 16.46
N SER A 143 6.97 -21.62 17.66
CA SER A 143 5.86 -20.96 18.38
C SER A 143 6.08 -19.45 18.50
N ASN A 144 7.31 -18.99 18.69
CA ASN A 144 7.64 -17.58 18.78
C ASN A 144 7.43 -16.84 17.46
N GLU A 145 7.85 -17.42 16.33
CA GLU A 145 7.65 -16.83 14.99
C GLU A 145 6.15 -16.70 14.66
N LEU A 146 5.36 -17.71 14.96
CA LEU A 146 3.92 -17.68 14.76
C LEU A 146 3.23 -16.61 15.66
N ILE A 147 3.68 -16.44 16.90
CA ILE A 147 3.17 -15.40 17.79
C ILE A 147 3.50 -14.01 17.22
N VAL A 148 4.75 -13.76 16.83
CA VAL A 148 5.18 -12.48 16.26
C VAL A 148 4.38 -12.18 14.99
N HIS A 149 4.26 -13.14 14.07
CA HIS A 149 3.47 -13.00 12.85
C HIS A 149 2.01 -12.65 13.17
N SER A 150 1.38 -13.39 14.08
CA SER A 150 -0.01 -13.17 14.48
C SER A 150 -0.23 -11.77 15.06
N VAL A 151 0.70 -11.29 15.89
CA VAL A 151 0.63 -9.95 16.50
C VAL A 151 0.76 -8.87 15.40
N VAL A 152 1.72 -9.00 14.51
CA VAL A 152 1.92 -8.03 13.41
C VAL A 152 0.71 -7.99 12.48
N VAL A 153 0.17 -9.14 12.08
CA VAL A 153 -1.03 -9.24 11.24
C VAL A 153 -2.24 -8.64 11.95
N ALA A 154 -2.48 -9.00 13.22
CA ALA A 154 -3.61 -8.47 13.99
C ALA A 154 -3.51 -6.96 14.17
N LEU A 155 -2.31 -6.42 14.44
CA LEU A 155 -2.06 -4.99 14.56
C LEU A 155 -2.32 -4.29 13.21
N THR A 156 -1.79 -4.81 12.12
CA THR A 156 -1.98 -4.25 10.78
C THR A 156 -3.45 -4.21 10.38
N ILE A 157 -4.18 -5.32 10.56
CA ILE A 157 -5.61 -5.38 10.27
C ILE A 157 -6.38 -4.40 11.15
N SER A 158 -6.08 -4.33 12.45
CA SER A 158 -6.75 -3.42 13.39
C SER A 158 -6.55 -1.96 12.98
N LEU A 159 -5.33 -1.56 12.60
CA LEU A 159 -5.02 -0.21 12.13
C LEU A 159 -5.71 0.11 10.80
N LEU A 160 -5.76 -0.85 9.87
CA LEU A 160 -6.50 -0.69 8.60
C LEU A 160 -8.00 -0.49 8.86
N LEU A 161 -8.59 -1.28 9.76
CA LEU A 161 -10.00 -1.14 10.14
C LEU A 161 -10.26 0.20 10.85
N LEU A 162 -9.38 0.63 11.75
CA LEU A 162 -9.47 1.96 12.37
C LEU A 162 -9.40 3.08 11.34
N ALA A 163 -8.46 3.03 10.39
CA ALA A 163 -8.36 4.01 9.31
C ALA A 163 -9.61 4.00 8.40
N THR A 164 -10.24 2.83 8.22
CA THR A 164 -11.43 2.66 7.37
C THR A 164 -12.70 3.19 8.04
N PHE A 165 -12.89 2.94 9.32
CA PHE A 165 -14.19 3.17 9.99
C PHE A 165 -14.19 4.34 10.99
N ALA A 166 -13.03 4.80 11.49
CA ALA A 166 -12.98 5.92 12.40
C ALA A 166 -13.38 7.23 11.70
N ASN A 167 -14.15 8.07 12.41
CA ASN A 167 -14.61 9.36 11.90
C ASN A 167 -13.76 10.54 12.41
N LYS A 168 -12.80 10.28 13.30
CA LYS A 168 -11.90 11.32 13.85
C LYS A 168 -10.62 11.37 13.03
N ILE A 169 -10.31 12.54 12.48
CA ILE A 169 -9.11 12.79 11.68
C ILE A 169 -7.82 12.35 12.40
N SER A 170 -7.71 12.62 13.70
CA SER A 170 -6.55 12.26 14.51
C SER A 170 -6.33 10.74 14.59
N ILE A 171 -7.40 9.94 14.68
CA ILE A 171 -7.32 8.48 14.72
C ILE A 171 -6.86 7.94 13.36
N VAL A 172 -7.46 8.44 12.29
CA VAL A 172 -7.12 8.03 10.91
C VAL A 172 -5.68 8.38 10.58
N THR A 173 -5.25 9.61 10.88
CA THR A 173 -3.88 10.05 10.67
C THR A 173 -2.89 9.22 11.48
N ALA A 174 -3.17 8.98 12.77
CA ALA A 174 -2.33 8.15 13.62
C ALA A 174 -2.24 6.71 13.10
N SER A 175 -3.36 6.11 12.70
CA SER A 175 -3.38 4.75 12.14
C SER A 175 -2.54 4.63 10.88
N LEU A 176 -2.67 5.57 9.93
CA LEU A 176 -1.87 5.58 8.70
C LEU A 176 -0.39 5.85 9.00
N ALA A 177 -0.07 6.76 9.92
CA ALA A 177 1.31 7.05 10.31
C ALA A 177 1.99 5.83 10.97
N ILE A 178 1.28 5.10 11.84
CA ILE A 178 1.78 3.87 12.47
C ILE A 178 1.96 2.78 11.41
N LEU A 179 1.01 2.61 10.48
CA LEU A 179 1.16 1.66 9.38
C LEU A 179 2.40 1.97 8.52
N ILE A 180 2.64 3.24 8.20
CA ILE A 180 3.85 3.68 7.49
C ILE A 180 5.11 3.34 8.31
N ALA A 181 5.12 3.63 9.61
CA ALA A 181 6.25 3.33 10.48
C ALA A 181 6.55 1.82 10.55
N ILE A 182 5.52 0.97 10.62
CA ILE A 182 5.66 -0.49 10.56
C ILE A 182 6.31 -0.89 9.23
N HIS A 183 5.83 -0.39 8.09
CA HIS A 183 6.39 -0.74 6.78
C HIS A 183 7.85 -0.26 6.63
N LEU A 184 8.16 0.93 7.12
CA LEU A 184 9.53 1.44 7.12
C LEU A 184 10.47 0.63 8.02
N SER A 185 9.98 0.02 9.10
CA SER A 185 10.80 -0.79 9.99
C SER A 185 11.30 -2.10 9.35
N PHE A 186 10.64 -2.59 8.30
CA PHE A 186 11.13 -3.77 7.54
C PHE A 186 12.44 -3.49 6.81
N ILE A 187 12.74 -2.25 6.43
CA ILE A 187 13.97 -1.89 5.71
C ILE A 187 15.23 -2.16 6.54
N PRO A 188 15.39 -1.59 7.76
CA PRO A 188 16.55 -1.87 8.60
C PRO A 188 16.59 -3.32 9.10
N LEU A 189 15.44 -3.96 9.32
CA LEU A 189 15.38 -5.35 9.76
C LEU A 189 15.94 -6.31 8.69
N ASP A 190 15.53 -6.14 7.44
CA ASP A 190 16.06 -6.92 6.31
C ASP A 190 17.57 -6.68 6.13
N TYR A 191 18.04 -5.45 6.26
CA TYR A 191 19.47 -5.13 6.20
C TYR A 191 20.27 -5.84 7.31
N LEU A 192 19.79 -5.81 8.57
CA LEU A 192 20.44 -6.44 9.71
C LEU A 192 20.46 -7.97 9.57
N HIS A 193 19.37 -8.56 9.08
CA HIS A 193 19.30 -9.99 8.78
C HIS A 193 20.32 -10.42 7.73
N ARG A 194 20.47 -9.67 6.63
CA ARG A 194 21.50 -9.95 5.60
C ARG A 194 22.92 -9.81 6.11
N GLN A 195 23.16 -9.02 7.14
CA GLN A 195 24.48 -8.87 7.78
C GLN A 195 24.77 -9.98 8.82
N GLY A 196 23.82 -10.88 9.06
CA GLY A 196 23.97 -11.94 10.07
C GLY A 196 24.06 -11.42 11.51
N ILE A 197 23.51 -10.24 11.78
CA ILE A 197 23.55 -9.62 13.12
C ILE A 197 22.48 -10.22 14.04
N TRP A 198 21.51 -10.96 13.44
CA TRP A 198 20.53 -11.82 14.12
C TRP A 198 19.73 -12.70 13.13
#